data_7ee1f825dc9c65551c94e9a87e9fffe2
#
_entry.id   7ee1f825dc9c65551c94e9a87e9fffe2
#
_cell.length_a   1.000
_cell.length_b   1.000
_cell.length_c   1.000
_cell.angle_alpha   90.00
_cell.angle_beta   90.00
_cell.angle_gamma   90.00
#
_symmetry.space_group_name_H-M   'P 1'
#
loop_
_entity.id
_entity.type
_entity.pdbx_description
1 polymer ?
#
loop_
_entity_poly.entity_id
_entity_poly.type
_entity_poly.pdbx_seq_one_letter_code
_entity_poly.pdbx_strand_id
1 'polypeptide(L)'
;MSAALELVHADAHCVVVCKPSGLLAVPGRGEAGRDCLSERVRTEYADALIVHRLDMATSGLMLLARGADAQRTLSIAFAQREVHKRYVAVAIGHLSPPEGEIDLPLAADWPNRPRQQVDAVHGRPSLTRYRVLERQQQVSMWKQRGREARMRMRAKHNTDINTG
;
A
#
# COMPACT_ATOMS: atom_id res chain seq x y z
N MET A 1 -3.37 18.72 16.06
CA MET A 1 -4.64 18.73 15.29
C MET A 1 -4.59 17.54 14.33
N SER A 2 -5.47 16.56 14.47
CA SER A 2 -5.56 15.41 13.56
C SER A 2 -6.03 15.95 12.19
N ALA A 3 -5.27 15.66 11.13
CA ALA A 3 -5.71 16.01 9.78
C ALA A 3 -7.07 15.33 9.50
N ALA A 4 -7.99 16.08 8.93
CA ALA A 4 -9.32 15.58 8.58
C ALA A 4 -9.18 14.35 7.66
N LEU A 5 -10.07 13.39 7.84
CA LEU A 5 -10.13 12.18 7.01
C LEU A 5 -10.58 12.59 5.59
N GLU A 6 -9.77 12.25 4.59
CA GLU A 6 -10.17 12.44 3.20
C GLU A 6 -11.07 11.27 2.78
N LEU A 7 -12.39 11.47 2.89
CA LEU A 7 -13.41 10.52 2.49
C LEU A 7 -13.58 10.57 0.97
N VAL A 8 -13.48 9.42 0.31
CA VAL A 8 -13.66 9.27 -1.14
C VAL A 8 -15.04 8.70 -1.45
N HIS A 9 -15.48 7.71 -0.66
CA HIS A 9 -16.78 7.07 -0.83
C HIS A 9 -17.25 6.45 0.48
N ALA A 10 -18.57 6.48 0.72
CA ALA A 10 -19.19 5.70 1.79
C ALA A 10 -20.58 5.27 1.37
N ASP A 11 -20.90 4.00 1.62
CA ASP A 11 -22.23 3.42 1.44
C ASP A 11 -22.58 2.45 2.59
N ALA A 12 -23.62 1.63 2.42
CA ALA A 12 -24.03 0.65 3.42
C ALA A 12 -23.03 -0.50 3.61
N HIS A 13 -22.10 -0.72 2.67
CA HIS A 13 -21.23 -1.89 2.63
C HIS A 13 -19.75 -1.54 2.82
N CYS A 14 -19.33 -0.34 2.45
CA CYS A 14 -17.92 0.05 2.55
C CYS A 14 -17.72 1.55 2.76
N VAL A 15 -16.52 1.86 3.24
CA VAL A 15 -15.96 3.21 3.32
C VAL A 15 -14.61 3.20 2.61
N VAL A 16 -14.39 4.15 1.71
CA VAL A 16 -13.12 4.36 1.02
C VAL A 16 -12.55 5.71 1.42
N VAL A 17 -11.34 5.68 1.93
CA VAL A 17 -10.63 6.87 2.39
C VAL A 17 -9.24 6.96 1.77
N CYS A 18 -8.70 8.17 1.67
CA CYS A 18 -7.33 8.36 1.26
C CYS A 18 -6.40 8.37 2.48
N LYS A 19 -5.52 7.38 2.59
CA LYS A 19 -4.52 7.32 3.66
C LYS A 19 -3.33 8.22 3.33
N PRO A 20 -2.97 9.19 4.17
CA PRO A 20 -1.73 9.94 3.98
C PRO A 20 -0.50 9.07 4.20
N SER A 21 0.62 9.44 3.58
CA SER A 21 1.94 8.87 3.90
C SER A 21 2.34 9.24 5.33
N GLY A 22 2.94 8.32 6.05
CA GLY A 22 3.37 8.51 7.44
C GLY A 22 2.35 8.05 8.50
N LEU A 23 1.08 7.83 8.12
CA LEU A 23 0.05 7.31 9.01
C LEU A 23 0.00 5.77 8.92
N LEU A 24 -0.11 5.10 10.06
CA LEU A 24 -0.36 3.67 10.13
C LEU A 24 -1.78 3.35 9.58
N ALA A 25 -1.92 2.23 8.89
CA ALA A 25 -3.22 1.74 8.44
C ALA A 25 -4.06 1.15 9.58
N VAL A 26 -3.41 0.44 10.49
CA VAL A 26 -3.99 -0.27 11.63
C VAL A 26 -3.15 0.01 12.87
N PRO A 27 -3.66 -0.24 14.09
CA PRO A 27 -2.91 0.00 15.31
C PRO A 27 -1.54 -0.69 15.31
N GLY A 28 -0.51 0.05 15.67
CA GLY A 28 0.84 -0.44 15.87
C GLY A 28 1.05 -0.90 17.32
N ARG A 29 2.31 -1.18 17.65
CA ARG A 29 2.71 -1.54 19.03
C ARG A 29 2.90 -0.27 19.87
N GLY A 30 2.49 -0.33 21.14
CA GLY A 30 2.63 0.76 22.10
C GLY A 30 1.67 1.93 21.85
N GLU A 31 1.74 2.94 22.74
CA GLU A 31 0.81 4.09 22.69
C GLU A 31 0.95 4.93 21.42
N ALA A 32 2.17 5.14 20.94
CA ALA A 32 2.43 5.88 19.70
C ALA A 32 1.82 5.21 18.46
N GLY A 33 1.51 3.92 18.53
CA GLY A 33 0.87 3.18 17.45
C GLY A 33 -0.65 3.19 17.45
N ARG A 34 -1.28 3.85 18.42
CA ARG A 34 -2.75 3.93 18.51
C ARG A 34 -3.35 4.83 17.45
N ASP A 35 -2.68 5.94 17.13
CA ASP A 35 -3.15 6.82 16.05
C ASP A 35 -2.91 6.17 14.69
N CYS A 36 -3.97 5.68 14.09
CA CYS A 36 -3.94 5.01 12.79
C CYS A 36 -5.22 5.28 12.01
N LEU A 37 -5.19 5.01 10.72
CA LEU A 37 -6.32 5.27 9.84
C LEU A 37 -7.60 4.56 10.29
N SER A 38 -7.51 3.27 10.65
CA SER A 38 -8.69 2.51 11.04
C SER A 38 -9.39 3.08 12.27
N GLU A 39 -8.64 3.56 13.27
CA GLU A 39 -9.24 4.18 14.45
C GLU A 39 -9.88 5.52 14.12
N ARG A 40 -9.23 6.33 13.27
CA ARG A 40 -9.83 7.58 12.79
C ARG A 40 -11.12 7.37 12.01
N VAL A 41 -11.18 6.32 11.14
CA VAL A 41 -12.41 5.97 10.42
C VAL A 41 -13.50 5.51 11.38
N ARG A 42 -13.17 4.74 12.42
CA ARG A 42 -14.14 4.26 13.41
C ARG A 42 -14.78 5.36 14.24
N THR A 43 -14.18 6.52 14.36
CA THR A 43 -14.82 7.65 15.04
C THR A 43 -16.07 8.14 14.30
N GLU A 44 -16.12 7.96 12.97
CA GLU A 44 -17.26 8.36 12.12
C GLU A 44 -18.11 7.16 11.69
N TYR A 45 -17.46 6.01 11.51
CA TYR A 45 -18.09 4.75 11.06
C TYR A 45 -17.72 3.63 12.04
N ALA A 46 -18.45 3.54 13.15
CA ALA A 46 -18.15 2.60 14.25
C ALA A 46 -18.10 1.12 13.82
N ASP A 47 -18.81 0.77 12.76
CA ASP A 47 -18.89 -0.56 12.16
C ASP A 47 -17.81 -0.83 11.10
N ALA A 48 -16.87 0.10 10.90
CA ALA A 48 -15.80 -0.04 9.91
C ALA A 48 -14.77 -1.10 10.31
N LEU A 49 -14.53 -2.06 9.42
CA LEU A 49 -13.66 -3.21 9.60
C LEU A 49 -12.60 -3.29 8.51
N ILE A 50 -11.38 -3.66 8.89
CA ILE A 50 -10.24 -3.78 7.99
C ILE A 50 -10.38 -5.01 7.09
N VAL A 51 -10.13 -4.84 5.80
CA VAL A 51 -10.05 -5.91 4.79
C VAL A 51 -8.68 -5.99 4.12
N HIS A 52 -7.94 -4.88 4.07
CA HIS A 52 -6.54 -4.81 3.61
C HIS A 52 -5.80 -3.68 4.31
N ARG A 53 -4.52 -3.57 4.06
CA ARG A 53 -3.72 -2.47 4.62
C ARG A 53 -2.70 -1.94 3.61
N LEU A 54 -2.32 -0.69 3.81
CA LEU A 54 -1.16 -0.06 3.19
C LEU A 54 -0.06 0.11 4.24
N ASP A 55 1.18 0.07 3.82
CA ASP A 55 2.31 0.38 4.70
C ASP A 55 2.29 1.86 5.14
N MET A 56 2.94 2.16 6.25
CA MET A 56 2.97 3.51 6.83
C MET A 56 3.43 4.56 5.80
N ALA A 57 4.48 4.27 5.05
CA ALA A 57 5.04 5.18 4.05
C ALA A 57 4.20 5.29 2.76
N THR A 58 3.26 4.38 2.54
CA THR A 58 2.41 4.36 1.34
C THR A 58 1.19 5.24 1.57
N SER A 59 0.90 6.14 0.64
CA SER A 59 -0.35 6.89 0.58
C SER A 59 -1.30 6.30 -0.45
N GLY A 60 -2.59 6.62 -0.37
CA GLY A 60 -3.59 6.25 -1.35
C GLY A 60 -4.84 5.60 -0.77
N LEU A 61 -5.67 5.07 -1.64
CA LEU A 61 -6.99 4.56 -1.30
C LEU A 61 -6.90 3.35 -0.37
N MET A 62 -7.67 3.40 0.68
CA MET A 62 -7.86 2.29 1.60
C MET A 62 -9.36 2.06 1.80
N LEU A 63 -9.79 0.82 1.57
CA LEU A 63 -11.18 0.38 1.69
C LEU A 63 -11.36 -0.33 3.03
N LEU A 64 -12.39 0.04 3.76
CA LEU A 64 -12.86 -0.62 4.96
C LEU A 64 -14.28 -1.14 4.71
N ALA A 65 -14.58 -2.32 5.19
CA ALA A 65 -15.93 -2.87 5.12
C ALA A 65 -16.82 -2.28 6.21
N ARG A 66 -18.12 -2.22 5.99
CA ARG A 66 -19.13 -1.89 6.99
C ARG A 66 -19.85 -3.16 7.41
N GLY A 67 -19.62 -3.57 8.66
CA GLY A 67 -20.17 -4.81 9.22
C GLY A 67 -19.44 -6.09 8.80
N ALA A 68 -19.76 -7.18 9.50
CA ALA A 68 -19.02 -8.45 9.38
C ALA A 68 -19.24 -9.17 8.04
N ASP A 69 -20.44 -9.08 7.47
CA ASP A 69 -20.75 -9.75 6.21
C ASP A 69 -20.03 -9.11 5.03
N ALA A 70 -20.02 -7.77 4.98
CA ALA A 70 -19.24 -7.02 4.00
C ALA A 70 -17.74 -7.28 4.18
N GLN A 71 -17.24 -7.35 5.42
CA GLN A 71 -15.84 -7.68 5.69
C GLN A 71 -15.46 -9.05 5.15
N ARG A 72 -16.30 -10.06 5.38
CA ARG A 72 -16.07 -11.43 4.89
C ARG A 72 -15.99 -11.45 3.37
N THR A 73 -16.98 -10.86 2.70
CA THR A 73 -17.06 -10.82 1.24
C THR A 73 -15.85 -10.11 0.62
N LEU A 74 -15.53 -8.92 1.11
CA LEU A 74 -14.40 -8.13 0.62
C LEU A 74 -13.05 -8.79 0.94
N SER A 75 -12.88 -9.41 2.11
CA SER A 75 -11.66 -10.14 2.46
C SER A 75 -11.42 -11.33 1.52
N ILE A 76 -12.48 -12.05 1.13
CA ILE A 76 -12.41 -13.13 0.14
C ILE A 76 -11.96 -12.57 -1.21
N ALA A 77 -12.58 -11.49 -1.71
CA ALA A 77 -12.21 -10.86 -2.98
C ALA A 77 -10.74 -10.41 -3.00
N PHE A 78 -10.23 -9.86 -1.89
CA PHE A 78 -8.79 -9.52 -1.76
C PHE A 78 -7.91 -10.77 -1.77
N ALA A 79 -8.30 -11.84 -1.07
CA ALA A 79 -7.55 -13.10 -1.00
C ALA A 79 -7.51 -13.81 -2.36
N GLN A 80 -8.61 -13.77 -3.10
CA GLN A 80 -8.76 -14.37 -4.44
C GLN A 80 -8.17 -13.51 -5.56
N ARG A 81 -7.62 -12.31 -5.20
CA ARG A 81 -7.03 -11.36 -6.17
C ARG A 81 -8.02 -10.80 -7.19
N GLU A 82 -9.29 -10.72 -6.84
CA GLU A 82 -10.35 -10.14 -7.67
C GLU A 82 -10.31 -8.59 -7.65
N VAL A 83 -9.60 -8.01 -6.68
CA VAL A 83 -9.43 -6.57 -6.58
C VAL A 83 -8.26 -6.09 -7.43
N HIS A 84 -8.54 -5.31 -8.46
CA HIS A 84 -7.51 -4.67 -9.27
C HIS A 84 -6.88 -3.50 -8.52
N LYS A 85 -5.55 -3.53 -8.38
CA LYS A 85 -4.78 -2.52 -7.64
C LYS A 85 -3.75 -1.88 -8.56
N ARG A 86 -3.70 -0.55 -8.54
CA ARG A 86 -2.68 0.22 -9.25
C ARG A 86 -1.89 1.07 -8.27
N TYR A 87 -0.58 1.08 -8.42
CA TYR A 87 0.34 1.88 -7.61
C TYR A 87 1.27 2.66 -8.52
N VAL A 88 1.65 3.85 -8.07
CA VAL A 88 2.78 4.58 -8.64
C VAL A 88 3.93 4.48 -7.66
N ALA A 89 5.09 4.08 -8.15
CA ALA A 89 6.29 3.91 -7.32
C ALA A 89 7.50 4.52 -8.01
N VAL A 90 8.45 5.00 -7.22
CA VAL A 90 9.78 5.40 -7.69
C VAL A 90 10.74 4.26 -7.42
N ALA A 91 11.28 3.67 -8.47
CA ALA A 91 12.30 2.64 -8.38
C ALA A 91 13.70 3.24 -8.59
N ILE A 92 14.68 2.72 -7.86
CA ILE A 92 16.10 3.08 -8.05
C ILE A 92 16.68 2.13 -9.10
N GLY A 93 17.41 2.71 -10.07
CA GLY A 93 18.02 1.95 -11.15
C GLY A 93 17.23 2.06 -12.46
N HIS A 94 17.57 1.19 -13.39
CA HIS A 94 16.99 1.19 -14.73
C HIS A 94 16.18 -0.10 -14.95
N LEU A 95 14.86 0.05 -15.07
CA LEU A 95 13.99 -1.06 -15.46
C LEU A 95 13.98 -1.20 -16.99
N SER A 96 14.42 -2.35 -17.48
CA SER A 96 14.38 -2.72 -18.89
C SER A 96 13.86 -4.15 -19.02
N PRO A 97 12.88 -4.42 -19.88
CA PRO A 97 12.16 -3.50 -20.78
C PRO A 97 11.29 -2.47 -20.03
N PRO A 98 10.71 -1.47 -20.72
CA PRO A 98 9.89 -0.42 -20.08
C PRO A 98 8.57 -0.93 -19.49
N GLU A 99 8.14 -2.13 -19.83
CA GLU A 99 7.00 -2.82 -19.24
C GLU A 99 7.30 -4.32 -19.12
N GLY A 100 6.65 -4.98 -18.18
CA GLY A 100 6.87 -6.40 -17.94
C GLY A 100 6.18 -6.91 -16.69
N GLU A 101 6.53 -8.15 -16.36
CA GLU A 101 6.05 -8.86 -15.18
C GLU A 101 7.23 -9.28 -14.29
N ILE A 102 7.01 -9.19 -12.99
CA ILE A 102 7.90 -9.73 -11.96
C ILE A 102 7.09 -10.79 -11.23
N ASP A 103 7.40 -12.05 -11.48
CA ASP A 103 6.76 -13.20 -10.83
C ASP A 103 7.80 -13.89 -9.93
N LEU A 104 7.80 -13.49 -8.67
CA LEU A 104 8.76 -13.99 -7.69
C LEU A 104 8.05 -14.29 -6.37
N PRO A 105 8.35 -15.44 -5.75
CA PRO A 105 7.80 -15.76 -4.43
C PRO A 105 8.42 -14.87 -3.36
N LEU A 106 7.58 -14.22 -2.55
CA LEU A 106 8.00 -13.28 -1.53
C LEU A 106 7.70 -13.79 -0.12
N ALA A 107 8.65 -13.61 0.79
CA ALA A 107 8.50 -13.84 2.22
C ALA A 107 8.97 -12.64 3.03
N ALA A 108 8.53 -12.54 4.29
CA ALA A 108 9.00 -11.49 5.19
C ALA A 108 10.47 -11.71 5.56
N ASP A 109 11.30 -10.69 5.38
CA ASP A 109 12.64 -10.64 5.94
C ASP A 109 12.55 -10.31 7.44
N TRP A 110 12.43 -11.34 8.27
CA TRP A 110 12.16 -11.21 9.70
C TRP A 110 13.17 -10.34 10.46
N PRO A 111 14.49 -10.47 10.21
CA PRO A 111 15.50 -9.61 10.86
C PRO A 111 15.40 -8.14 10.45
N ASN A 112 14.96 -7.87 9.22
CA ASN A 112 14.94 -6.52 8.63
C ASN A 112 13.52 -5.99 8.37
N ARG A 113 12.54 -6.39 9.15
CA ARG A 113 11.16 -5.91 8.99
C ARG A 113 11.09 -4.38 8.88
N PRO A 114 10.22 -3.86 8.00
CA PRO A 114 9.13 -4.51 7.26
C PRO A 114 9.51 -5.01 5.85
N ARG A 115 10.78 -5.31 5.60
CA ARG A 115 11.25 -5.75 4.28
C ARG A 115 10.68 -7.10 3.90
N GLN A 116 10.53 -7.29 2.58
CA GLN A 116 10.26 -8.57 1.94
C GLN A 116 11.52 -9.02 1.20
N GLN A 117 11.70 -10.33 1.10
CA GLN A 117 12.78 -10.97 0.35
C GLN A 117 12.20 -12.00 -0.61
N VAL A 118 12.95 -12.30 -1.67
CA VAL A 118 12.64 -13.44 -2.54
C VAL A 118 13.02 -14.73 -1.82
N ASP A 119 12.06 -15.62 -1.67
CA ASP A 119 12.27 -16.92 -1.02
C ASP A 119 11.57 -18.01 -1.86
N ALA A 120 12.36 -18.81 -2.55
CA ALA A 120 11.85 -19.85 -3.43
C ALA A 120 11.21 -21.05 -2.69
N VAL A 121 11.50 -21.20 -1.39
CA VAL A 121 11.04 -22.34 -0.59
C VAL A 121 9.77 -22.01 0.19
N HIS A 122 9.76 -20.84 0.86
CA HIS A 122 8.67 -20.46 1.78
C HIS A 122 7.91 -19.22 1.30
N GLY A 123 8.35 -18.59 0.20
CA GLY A 123 7.72 -17.39 -0.35
C GLY A 123 6.34 -17.65 -0.91
N ARG A 124 5.46 -16.68 -0.76
CA ARG A 124 4.13 -16.70 -1.38
C ARG A 124 4.23 -16.22 -2.82
N PRO A 125 3.61 -16.91 -3.81
CA PRO A 125 3.57 -16.46 -5.19
C PRO A 125 3.11 -15.01 -5.29
N SER A 126 3.91 -14.17 -5.95
CA SER A 126 3.64 -12.73 -6.07
C SER A 126 3.94 -12.26 -7.47
N LEU A 127 2.87 -11.90 -8.19
CA LEU A 127 2.97 -11.35 -9.54
C LEU A 127 2.73 -9.84 -9.51
N THR A 128 3.67 -9.08 -10.06
CA THR A 128 3.56 -7.63 -10.24
C THR A 128 3.77 -7.31 -11.71
N ARG A 129 2.78 -6.67 -12.34
CA ARG A 129 2.92 -6.07 -13.67
C ARG A 129 3.36 -4.64 -13.51
N TYR A 130 4.33 -4.22 -14.31
CA TYR A 130 4.82 -2.84 -14.26
C TYR A 130 4.88 -2.21 -15.64
N ARG A 131 4.74 -0.89 -15.66
CA ARG A 131 5.02 -0.02 -16.80
C ARG A 131 5.73 1.22 -16.32
N VAL A 132 6.87 1.53 -16.94
CA VAL A 132 7.62 2.75 -16.67
C VAL A 132 6.84 3.93 -17.24
N LEU A 133 6.44 4.86 -16.38
CA LEU A 133 5.72 6.06 -16.77
C LEU A 133 6.71 7.17 -17.17
N GLU A 134 7.79 7.30 -16.40
CA GLU A 134 8.77 8.36 -16.59
C GLU A 134 10.15 7.88 -16.11
N ARG A 135 11.20 8.40 -16.74
CA ARG A 135 12.60 8.21 -16.34
C ARG A 135 13.21 9.55 -16.00
N GLN A 136 13.73 9.70 -14.78
CA GLN A 136 14.52 10.86 -14.43
C GLN A 136 15.99 10.49 -14.49
N GLN A 137 16.79 11.28 -15.20
CA GLN A 137 18.24 11.15 -15.14
C GLN A 137 18.69 11.48 -13.71
N GLN A 138 19.43 10.59 -13.11
CA GLN A 138 20.04 10.81 -11.80
C GLN A 138 20.98 12.00 -11.92
N VAL A 139 20.61 13.16 -11.41
CA VAL A 139 21.56 14.21 -11.12
C VAL A 139 22.50 13.65 -10.05
N SER A 140 23.77 13.49 -10.42
CA SER A 140 24.82 12.92 -9.61
C SER A 140 25.14 13.81 -8.40
N MET A 141 24.42 13.62 -7.30
CA MET A 141 24.72 14.26 -6.01
C MET A 141 24.82 13.27 -4.84
N TRP A 142 25.24 12.02 -5.11
CA TRP A 142 25.62 11.09 -4.06
C TRP A 142 26.91 10.36 -4.43
N LYS A 143 28.05 11.04 -4.26
CA LYS A 143 29.31 10.34 -4.03
C LYS A 143 29.27 9.77 -2.61
N GLN A 144 29.46 8.45 -2.53
CA GLN A 144 29.85 7.64 -1.37
C GLN A 144 28.80 7.35 -0.30
N ARG A 145 28.25 6.14 -0.31
CA ARG A 145 28.58 5.02 0.59
C ARG A 145 27.61 3.86 0.39
N GLY A 146 28.16 2.67 0.16
CA GLY A 146 27.58 1.39 0.55
C GLY A 146 26.51 0.81 -0.37
N ARG A 147 26.88 -0.26 -1.01
CA ARG A 147 26.05 -1.24 -1.70
C ARG A 147 24.81 -1.58 -0.88
N GLU A 148 23.66 -1.08 -1.31
CA GLU A 148 22.36 -1.69 -1.04
C GLU A 148 21.32 -0.99 -1.93
N ALA A 149 20.74 -1.73 -2.86
CA ALA A 149 19.57 -1.27 -3.63
C ALA A 149 18.39 -1.15 -2.66
N ARG A 150 18.08 0.06 -2.21
CA ARG A 150 16.89 0.34 -1.40
C ARG A 150 15.74 0.73 -2.32
N MET A 151 14.80 -0.16 -2.50
CA MET A 151 13.51 0.18 -3.09
C MET A 151 12.73 1.05 -2.09
N ARG A 152 12.74 2.36 -2.28
CA ARG A 152 11.85 3.28 -1.55
C ARG A 152 10.61 3.52 -2.40
N MET A 153 9.51 2.91 -2.04
CA MET A 153 8.20 3.26 -2.60
C MET A 153 7.75 4.59 -2.00
N ARG A 154 7.68 5.63 -2.83
CA ARG A 154 6.98 6.87 -2.52
C ARG A 154 5.76 6.91 -3.43
N ALA A 155 4.58 6.67 -2.90
CA ALA A 155 3.34 6.88 -3.64
C ALA A 155 3.09 8.40 -3.74
N LYS A 156 3.01 8.94 -4.95
CA LYS A 156 2.49 10.28 -5.21
C LYS A 156 1.00 10.17 -5.51
N HIS A 157 0.23 11.07 -4.93
CA HIS A 157 -1.17 11.28 -5.29
C HIS A 157 -1.28 11.55 -6.80
N ASN A 158 -2.07 10.75 -7.47
CA ASN A 158 -2.65 11.11 -8.76
C ASN A 158 -4.14 10.80 -8.67
N THR A 159 -4.92 11.84 -8.43
CA THR A 159 -6.37 11.82 -8.46
C THR A 159 -6.80 12.06 -9.91
N ASP A 160 -6.72 11.03 -10.74
CA ASP A 160 -7.48 11.00 -11.98
C ASP A 160 -8.58 9.94 -11.84
N ILE A 161 -9.71 10.39 -11.31
CA ILE A 161 -10.97 9.66 -11.38
C ILE A 161 -11.52 9.92 -12.78
N ASN A 162 -11.31 8.97 -13.68
CA ASN A 162 -12.01 8.95 -14.96
C ASN A 162 -13.32 8.21 -14.74
N THR A 163 -14.40 8.99 -14.55
CA THR A 163 -15.77 8.52 -14.62
C THR A 163 -16.14 8.41 -16.10
N GLY A 164 -16.21 7.19 -16.59
CA GLY A 164 -16.80 6.81 -17.87
C GLY A 164 -17.55 5.51 -17.70
#